data_c419b438e59d8a29cedf7fe328cc7058
#
_entry.id   c419b438e59d8a29cedf7fe328cc7058
#
_cell.length_a   1.000
_cell.length_b   1.000
_cell.length_c   1.000
_cell.angle_alpha   90.00
_cell.angle_beta   90.00
_cell.angle_gamma   90.00
#
_symmetry.space_group_name_H-M   'P 1'
#
loop_
_entity.id
_entity.type
_entity.pdbx_description
1 polymer ?
#
loop_
_entity_poly.entity_id
_entity_poly.type
_entity_poly.pdbx_seq_one_letter_code
_entity_poly.pdbx_strand_id
1 'polypeptide(L)'
;MNGLFESIKQGLNEAIEYEQNKLTNVKVDKISIKPLHIYSRTKIKEIREQQKMTQKLFAQALGVSVKTVESWETGTNKPSGSASRLLELLDNENELFEKCSIIART
;
A
#
# COMPACT_ATOMS: atom_id res chain seq x y z
N MET A 1 1.23 8.63 -29.88
CA MET A 1 1.35 9.72 -28.93
C MET A 1 0.36 9.61 -27.76
N ASN A 2 -0.70 8.93 -27.93
CA ASN A 2 -1.76 8.89 -26.93
C ASN A 2 -1.54 7.90 -25.82
N GLY A 3 -0.43 7.15 -25.83
CA GLY A 3 -0.18 6.12 -24.84
C GLY A 3 -0.18 6.62 -23.40
N LEU A 4 0.50 7.75 -23.16
CA LEU A 4 0.55 8.32 -21.81
C LEU A 4 -0.82 8.81 -21.35
N PHE A 5 -1.52 9.52 -22.22
CA PHE A 5 -2.85 10.03 -21.92
C PHE A 5 -3.83 8.87 -21.65
N GLU A 6 -3.79 7.84 -22.49
CA GLU A 6 -4.64 6.68 -22.31
C GLU A 6 -4.33 5.93 -21.02
N SER A 7 -3.06 5.81 -20.66
CA SER A 7 -2.66 5.19 -19.40
C SER A 7 -3.19 5.95 -18.20
N ILE A 8 -3.10 7.27 -18.23
CA ILE A 8 -3.60 8.12 -17.15
C ILE A 8 -5.12 7.99 -17.04
N LYS A 9 -5.81 8.05 -18.19
CA LYS A 9 -7.26 7.92 -18.22
C LYS A 9 -7.71 6.56 -17.70
N GLN A 10 -7.04 5.50 -18.09
CA GLN A 10 -7.33 4.15 -17.62
C GLN A 10 -7.13 4.02 -16.11
N GLY A 11 -6.03 4.58 -15.62
CA GLY A 11 -5.74 4.56 -14.19
C GLY A 11 -6.79 5.29 -13.37
N LEU A 12 -7.29 6.42 -13.86
CA LEU A 12 -8.36 7.16 -13.21
C LEU A 12 -9.66 6.38 -13.19
N ASN A 13 -10.00 5.73 -14.30
CA ASN A 13 -11.19 4.90 -14.40
C ASN A 13 -11.13 3.71 -13.44
N GLU A 14 -9.98 3.07 -13.36
CA GLU A 14 -9.76 1.95 -12.44
C GLU A 14 -9.91 2.41 -10.99
N ALA A 15 -9.39 3.58 -10.65
CA ALA A 15 -9.50 4.12 -9.30
C ALA A 15 -10.95 4.40 -8.94
N ILE A 16 -11.73 4.93 -9.88
CA ILE A 16 -13.15 5.19 -9.67
C ILE A 16 -13.92 3.88 -9.47
N GLU A 17 -13.68 2.89 -10.32
CA GLU A 17 -14.30 1.58 -10.18
C GLU A 17 -13.97 0.94 -8.85
N TYR A 18 -12.73 1.05 -8.43
CA TYR A 18 -12.29 0.48 -7.17
C TYR A 18 -12.99 1.14 -5.99
N GLU A 19 -13.13 2.46 -6.03
CA GLU A 19 -13.79 3.20 -4.97
C GLU A 19 -15.26 2.78 -4.83
N GLN A 20 -15.92 2.52 -5.95
CA GLN A 20 -17.31 2.08 -5.95
C GLN A 20 -17.48 0.67 -5.39
N ASN A 21 -16.45 -0.16 -5.48
CA ASN A 21 -16.50 -1.57 -5.09
C ASN A 21 -15.67 -1.89 -3.86
N LYS A 22 -15.23 -0.88 -3.12
CA LYS A 22 -14.24 -1.07 -2.05
C LYS A 22 -14.70 -1.94 -0.89
N LEU A 23 -16.01 -2.12 -0.71
CA LEU A 23 -16.54 -2.95 0.38
C LEU A 23 -16.93 -4.36 -0.09
N THR A 24 -16.72 -4.68 -1.36
CA THR A 24 -17.04 -5.99 -1.91
C THR A 24 -15.84 -6.49 -2.72
N ASN A 25 -15.79 -7.79 -2.95
CA ASN A 25 -14.81 -8.36 -3.86
C ASN A 25 -15.14 -7.96 -5.28
N VAL A 26 -14.11 -7.53 -6.01
CA VAL A 26 -14.23 -7.20 -7.42
C VAL A 26 -13.91 -8.45 -8.22
N LYS A 27 -14.79 -8.79 -9.15
CA LYS A 27 -14.60 -9.96 -10.03
C LYS A 27 -14.29 -9.49 -11.43
N VAL A 28 -13.23 -10.04 -12.01
CA VAL A 28 -12.85 -9.82 -13.40
C VAL A 28 -12.66 -11.21 -14.01
N ASP A 29 -13.54 -11.61 -14.92
CA ASP A 29 -13.59 -12.97 -15.43
C ASP A 29 -13.70 -13.98 -14.28
N LYS A 30 -12.70 -14.83 -14.11
CA LYS A 30 -12.67 -15.84 -13.06
C LYS A 30 -11.84 -15.43 -11.85
N ILE A 31 -11.40 -14.18 -11.81
CA ILE A 31 -10.56 -13.67 -10.74
C ILE A 31 -11.43 -12.84 -9.81
N SER A 32 -11.29 -13.09 -8.52
CA SER A 32 -11.96 -12.31 -7.48
C SER A 32 -10.90 -11.58 -6.70
N ILE A 33 -11.05 -10.25 -6.55
CA ILE A 33 -10.07 -9.41 -5.89
C ILE A 33 -10.68 -8.90 -4.59
N LYS A 34 -9.95 -9.09 -3.48
CA LYS A 34 -10.40 -8.60 -2.18
C LYS A 34 -10.41 -7.07 -2.16
N PRO A 35 -11.38 -6.45 -1.48
CA PRO A 35 -11.32 -4.99 -1.29
C PRO A 35 -10.10 -4.60 -0.47
N LEU A 36 -9.69 -3.34 -0.60
CA LEU A 36 -8.58 -2.81 0.17
C LEU A 36 -8.92 -2.80 1.65
N HIS A 37 -7.96 -3.21 2.48
CA HIS A 37 -8.09 -3.11 3.91
C HIS A 37 -7.83 -1.66 4.35
N ILE A 38 -8.60 -1.19 5.30
CA ILE A 38 -8.38 0.15 5.87
C ILE A 38 -7.50 -0.02 7.10
N TYR A 39 -6.27 0.51 7.03
CA TYR A 39 -5.32 0.39 8.11
C TYR A 39 -5.42 1.57 9.07
N SER A 40 -5.59 1.29 10.35
CA SER A 40 -5.56 2.31 11.38
C SER A 40 -4.12 2.77 11.60
N ARG A 41 -3.98 3.98 12.15
CA ARG A 41 -2.66 4.51 12.51
C ARG A 41 -1.89 3.56 13.44
N THR A 42 -2.57 2.93 14.37
CA THR A 42 -1.97 2.00 15.32
C THR A 42 -1.45 0.76 14.59
N LYS A 43 -2.25 0.21 13.67
CA LYS A 43 -1.86 -0.97 12.92
C LYS A 43 -0.67 -0.71 12.00
N ILE A 44 -0.61 0.46 11.38
CA ILE A 44 0.52 0.84 10.53
C ILE A 44 1.80 0.90 11.36
N LYS A 45 1.72 1.48 12.54
CA LYS A 45 2.86 1.53 13.47
C LYS A 45 3.29 0.12 13.89
N GLU A 46 2.34 -0.77 14.17
CA GLU A 46 2.64 -2.17 14.48
C GLU A 46 3.39 -2.86 13.35
N ILE A 47 2.92 -2.68 12.11
CA ILE A 47 3.57 -3.28 10.95
C ILE A 47 5.02 -2.80 10.85
N ARG A 48 5.23 -1.49 11.04
CA ARG A 48 6.58 -0.93 11.02
C ARG A 48 7.46 -1.51 12.14
N GLU A 49 6.91 -1.60 13.34
CA GLU A 49 7.66 -2.11 14.49
C GLU A 49 8.00 -3.59 14.34
N GLN A 50 7.11 -4.36 13.73
CA GLN A 50 7.41 -5.76 13.39
C GLN A 50 8.57 -5.87 12.43
N GLN A 51 8.75 -4.88 11.55
CA GLN A 51 9.89 -4.83 10.65
C GLN A 51 11.16 -4.35 11.34
N LYS A 52 11.08 -3.90 12.59
CA LYS A 52 12.21 -3.37 13.38
C LYS A 52 12.86 -2.18 12.67
N MET A 53 12.03 -1.30 12.12
CA MET A 53 12.47 -0.15 11.36
C MET A 53 12.03 1.15 12.00
N THR A 54 12.86 2.20 11.84
CA THR A 54 12.45 3.56 12.11
C THR A 54 11.47 4.01 11.04
N GLN A 55 10.78 5.12 11.28
CA GLN A 55 9.90 5.71 10.27
C GLN A 55 10.66 6.02 8.98
N LYS A 56 11.88 6.51 9.11
CA LYS A 56 12.72 6.85 7.95
C LYS A 56 13.05 5.63 7.11
N LEU A 57 13.49 4.56 7.77
CA LEU A 57 13.82 3.31 7.05
C LEU A 57 12.59 2.69 6.41
N PHE A 58 11.48 2.69 7.13
CA PHE A 58 10.24 2.14 6.63
C PHE A 58 9.77 2.91 5.39
N ALA A 59 9.84 4.24 5.45
CA ALA A 59 9.50 5.08 4.31
C ALA A 59 10.38 4.78 3.11
N GLN A 60 11.69 4.65 3.32
CA GLN A 60 12.62 4.33 2.24
C GLN A 60 12.32 2.96 1.63
N ALA A 61 12.03 1.97 2.46
CA ALA A 61 11.72 0.62 1.98
C ALA A 61 10.41 0.60 1.19
N LEU A 62 9.44 1.41 1.58
CA LEU A 62 8.16 1.50 0.88
C LEU A 62 8.21 2.40 -0.36
N GLY A 63 9.22 3.26 -0.45
CA GLY A 63 9.32 4.20 -1.56
C GLY A 63 8.48 5.45 -1.37
N VAL A 64 8.23 5.86 -0.13
CA VAL A 64 7.49 7.08 0.18
C VAL A 64 8.34 8.00 1.05
N SER A 65 7.88 9.24 1.24
CA SER A 65 8.61 10.17 2.11
C SER A 65 8.35 9.83 3.58
N VAL A 66 9.28 10.22 4.45
CA VAL A 66 9.13 10.01 5.88
C VAL A 66 7.91 10.78 6.42
N LYS A 67 7.63 11.94 5.86
CA LYS A 67 6.44 12.71 6.23
C LYS A 67 5.15 11.96 5.93
N THR A 68 5.14 11.18 4.87
CA THR A 68 4.01 10.33 4.51
C THR A 68 3.76 9.30 5.61
N VAL A 69 4.82 8.60 6.05
CA VAL A 69 4.70 7.62 7.13
C VAL A 69 4.26 8.30 8.42
N GLU A 70 4.86 9.44 8.74
CA GLU A 70 4.48 10.21 9.92
C GLU A 70 2.99 10.55 9.91
N SER A 71 2.48 11.03 8.77
CA SER A 71 1.08 11.42 8.67
C SER A 71 0.15 10.22 8.79
N TRP A 72 0.56 9.05 8.33
CA TRP A 72 -0.22 7.83 8.51
C TRP A 72 -0.31 7.47 10.00
N GLU A 73 0.80 7.57 10.72
CA GLU A 73 0.87 7.17 12.13
C GLU A 73 0.26 8.18 13.07
N THR A 74 0.10 9.43 12.64
CA THR A 74 -0.62 10.44 13.41
C THR A 74 -2.10 10.47 13.06
N GLY A 75 -2.50 9.80 11.99
CA GLY A 75 -3.88 9.81 11.53
C GLY A 75 -4.26 11.01 10.69
N THR A 76 -3.29 11.85 10.33
CA THR A 76 -3.53 13.03 9.50
C THR A 76 -3.96 12.65 8.09
N ASN A 77 -3.32 11.62 7.52
CA ASN A 77 -3.67 11.09 6.21
C ASN A 77 -3.75 9.57 6.29
N LYS A 78 -4.46 8.99 5.36
CA LYS A 78 -4.56 7.54 5.23
C LYS A 78 -3.73 7.08 4.04
N PRO A 79 -3.19 5.85 4.08
CA PRO A 79 -2.49 5.30 2.93
C PRO A 79 -3.38 5.28 1.69
N SER A 80 -2.80 5.56 0.54
CA SER A 80 -3.48 5.43 -0.75
C SER A 80 -3.74 3.96 -1.06
N GLY A 81 -4.46 3.70 -2.16
CA GLY A 81 -4.78 2.33 -2.56
C GLY A 81 -3.54 1.44 -2.69
N SER A 82 -2.53 1.91 -3.41
CA SER A 82 -1.28 1.16 -3.60
C SER A 82 -0.56 0.92 -2.29
N ALA A 83 -0.47 1.95 -1.45
CA ALA A 83 0.20 1.84 -0.16
C ALA A 83 -0.55 0.88 0.77
N SER A 84 -1.88 0.93 0.77
CA SER A 84 -2.69 0.00 1.55
C SER A 84 -2.46 -1.44 1.13
N ARG A 85 -2.39 -1.69 -0.17
CA ARG A 85 -2.15 -3.05 -0.68
C ARG A 85 -0.75 -3.53 -0.28
N LEU A 86 0.25 -2.64 -0.34
CA LEU A 86 1.60 -2.97 0.06
C LEU A 86 1.68 -3.28 1.56
N LEU A 87 0.98 -2.50 2.37
CA LEU A 87 0.91 -2.76 3.81
C LEU A 87 0.25 -4.11 4.09
N GLU A 88 -0.77 -4.47 3.32
CA GLU A 88 -1.42 -5.77 3.44
C GLU A 88 -0.45 -6.91 3.13
N LEU A 89 0.35 -6.75 2.08
CA LEU A 89 1.36 -7.75 1.73
C LEU A 89 2.39 -7.93 2.85
N LEU A 90 2.84 -6.82 3.45
CA LEU A 90 3.76 -6.86 4.58
C LEU A 90 3.15 -7.51 5.81
N ASP A 91 1.88 -7.23 6.08
CA ASP A 91 1.19 -7.79 7.22
C ASP A 91 1.06 -9.30 7.11
N ASN A 92 0.89 -9.80 5.88
CA ASN A 92 0.77 -11.23 5.62
C ASN A 92 2.11 -11.93 5.46
N GLU A 93 3.16 -11.21 5.05
CA GLU A 93 4.48 -11.77 4.84
C GLU A 93 5.53 -10.84 5.45
N ASN A 94 5.95 -11.16 6.67
CA ASN A 94 6.88 -10.32 7.43
C ASN A 94 8.26 -10.17 6.77
N GLU A 95 8.64 -11.12 5.93
CA GLU A 95 9.95 -11.11 5.27
C GLU A 95 9.87 -10.62 3.83
N LEU A 96 8.81 -9.90 3.48
CA LEU A 96 8.58 -9.45 2.11
C LEU A 96 9.74 -8.63 1.57
N PHE A 97 10.25 -7.69 2.36
CA PHE A 97 11.35 -6.83 1.91
C PHE A 97 12.62 -7.64 1.65
N GLU A 98 12.92 -8.59 2.51
CA GLU A 98 14.09 -9.47 2.34
C GLU A 98 13.92 -10.38 1.13
N LYS A 99 12.74 -10.97 0.98
CA LYS A 99 12.46 -11.88 -0.15
C LYS A 99 12.51 -11.16 -1.49
N CYS A 100 12.15 -9.88 -1.51
CA CYS A 100 12.21 -9.07 -2.71
C CYS A 100 13.55 -8.34 -2.87
N SER A 101 14.51 -8.61 -2.01
CA SER A 101 15.85 -8.00 -2.02
C SER A 101 15.81 -6.47 -1.90
N ILE A 102 14.77 -5.95 -1.26
CA ILE A 102 14.66 -4.51 -1.02
C ILE A 102 15.56 -4.10 0.13
N ILE A 103 15.69 -4.98 1.14
CA ILE A 103 16.59 -4.75 2.26
C ILE A 103 17.49 -5.96 2.46
N ALA A 104 18.64 -5.74 3.10
CA ALA A 104 19.53 -6.79 3.57
C ALA A 104 19.76 -6.56 5.07
N ARG A 105 19.46 -7.56 5.89
CA ARG A 105 19.73 -7.48 7.32
C ARG A 105 21.04 -8.19 7.63
N THR A 106 21.86 -7.51 8.38
CA THR A 106 23.16 -8.07 8.77
C THR A 106 23.15 -8.50 10.24
#